data_e2421f29996e84482001f77f36dc9fc1
#
_entry.id   e2421f29996e84482001f77f36dc9fc1
#
_cell.length_a   1.000
_cell.length_b   1.000
_cell.length_c   1.000
_cell.angle_alpha   90.00
_cell.angle_beta   90.00
_cell.angle_gamma   90.00
#
_symmetry.space_group_name_H-M   'P 1'
#
loop_
_entity.id
_entity.type
_entity.pdbx_description
1 polymer ?
#
loop_
_entity_poly.entity_id
_entity_poly.type
_entity_poly.pdbx_seq_one_letter_code
_entity_poly.pdbx_strand_id
1 'polypeptide(L)'
;NPTGSNLSFGVNSLLLTTLQVAFGALIIAVPLGVGTAIYLSEYAHPRLVAIVKPTLEILAGIPSVVYGFFAFIYIGPLVVELGEYAFANGWIDEPPNVMNPINGAIVVGVMILPLIASMSEDALRAVPNELREGSLALGATKIETTFRVMIQASLSGIVASIILALSRAVGETMAVTLAVGTIAVFTSNMFVPAQTMTAYLSLIHISEPT
;
A
#
# COMPACT_ATOMS: atom_id res chain seq x y z
N ASN A 1 -21.98 -1.97 -32.79
CA ASN A 1 -21.95 -3.41 -32.42
C ASN A 1 -20.60 -3.72 -31.82
N PRO A 2 -20.49 -3.95 -30.54
CA PRO A 2 -19.28 -4.48 -29.96
C PRO A 2 -19.23 -5.98 -30.28
N THR A 3 -18.35 -6.34 -31.18
CA THR A 3 -18.03 -7.73 -31.48
C THR A 3 -17.44 -8.39 -30.23
N GLY A 4 -17.91 -9.62 -29.89
CA GLY A 4 -17.65 -10.33 -28.62
C GLY A 4 -16.21 -10.69 -28.25
N SER A 5 -15.19 -10.08 -28.87
CA SER A 5 -13.77 -10.21 -28.51
C SER A 5 -13.31 -9.28 -27.40
N ASN A 6 -14.10 -8.26 -27.03
CA ASN A 6 -13.69 -7.24 -26.08
C ASN A 6 -14.04 -7.56 -24.61
N LEU A 7 -14.89 -8.56 -24.36
CA LEU A 7 -15.28 -8.93 -23.00
C LEU A 7 -14.16 -9.67 -22.22
N SER A 8 -13.34 -10.47 -22.92
CA SER A 8 -12.21 -11.17 -22.29
C SER A 8 -11.06 -10.21 -21.93
N PHE A 9 -10.89 -9.13 -22.70
CA PHE A 9 -9.88 -8.10 -22.39
C PHE A 9 -10.26 -7.23 -21.18
N GLY A 10 -11.56 -7.01 -20.91
CA GLY A 10 -12.03 -6.20 -19.80
C GLY A 10 -11.62 -6.74 -18.43
N VAL A 11 -11.80 -8.04 -18.18
CA VAL A 11 -11.43 -8.67 -16.88
C VAL A 11 -9.92 -8.67 -16.68
N ASN A 12 -9.14 -8.97 -17.71
CA ASN A 12 -7.69 -8.97 -17.64
C ASN A 12 -7.13 -7.56 -17.35
N SER A 13 -7.74 -6.52 -17.94
CA SER A 13 -7.38 -5.13 -17.66
C SER A 13 -7.61 -4.78 -16.19
N LEU A 14 -8.78 -5.12 -15.65
CA LEU A 14 -9.15 -4.87 -14.25
C LEU A 14 -8.21 -5.60 -13.27
N LEU A 15 -7.87 -6.86 -13.57
CA LEU A 15 -6.92 -7.64 -12.77
C LEU A 15 -5.52 -7.02 -12.82
N LEU A 16 -5.05 -6.64 -14.01
CA LEU A 16 -3.74 -6.01 -14.16
C LEU A 16 -3.64 -4.73 -13.34
N THR A 17 -4.62 -3.83 -13.46
CA THR A 17 -4.65 -2.58 -12.69
C THR A 17 -4.71 -2.85 -11.19
N THR A 18 -5.53 -3.81 -10.74
CA THR A 18 -5.61 -4.18 -9.32
C THR A 18 -4.26 -4.65 -8.79
N LEU A 19 -3.55 -5.48 -9.55
CA LEU A 19 -2.22 -5.98 -9.19
C LEU A 19 -1.18 -4.84 -9.20
N GLN A 20 -1.19 -3.97 -10.20
CA GLN A 20 -0.29 -2.81 -10.28
C GLN A 20 -0.44 -1.92 -9.04
N VAL A 21 -1.67 -1.58 -8.67
CA VAL A 21 -1.94 -0.74 -7.49
C VAL A 21 -1.53 -1.46 -6.20
N ALA A 22 -1.92 -2.74 -6.03
CA ALA A 22 -1.63 -3.49 -4.82
C ALA A 22 -0.12 -3.73 -4.62
N PHE A 23 0.59 -4.16 -5.66
CA PHE A 23 2.05 -4.34 -5.57
C PHE A 23 2.79 -3.02 -5.44
N GLY A 24 2.38 -1.98 -6.17
CA GLY A 24 2.95 -0.64 -6.01
C GLY A 24 2.78 -0.11 -4.58
N ALA A 25 1.62 -0.30 -3.97
CA ALA A 25 1.35 0.05 -2.58
C ALA A 25 2.26 -0.72 -1.60
N LEU A 26 2.45 -2.03 -1.81
CA LEU A 26 3.33 -2.84 -0.96
C LEU A 26 4.81 -2.44 -1.08
N ILE A 27 5.30 -2.11 -2.28
CA ILE A 27 6.68 -1.64 -2.48
C ILE A 27 6.98 -0.41 -1.62
N ILE A 28 5.99 0.45 -1.40
CA ILE A 28 6.12 1.64 -0.55
C ILE A 28 5.89 1.28 0.92
N ALA A 29 4.79 0.60 1.22
CA ALA A 29 4.31 0.42 2.58
C ALA A 29 5.11 -0.62 3.38
N VAL A 30 5.62 -1.70 2.76
CA VAL A 30 6.34 -2.75 3.48
C VAL A 30 7.67 -2.25 4.05
N PRO A 31 8.58 -1.64 3.26
CA PRO A 31 9.85 -1.19 3.82
C PRO A 31 9.67 -0.09 4.88
N LEU A 32 8.74 0.86 4.66
CA LEU A 32 8.47 1.93 5.60
C LEU A 32 7.75 1.43 6.86
N GLY A 33 6.75 0.57 6.71
CA GLY A 33 5.97 0.00 7.81
C GLY A 33 6.80 -0.92 8.69
N VAL A 34 7.53 -1.86 8.09
CA VAL A 34 8.43 -2.78 8.85
C VAL A 34 9.59 -1.99 9.47
N GLY A 35 10.17 -1.04 8.73
CA GLY A 35 11.21 -0.16 9.28
C GLY A 35 10.71 0.64 10.50
N THR A 36 9.50 1.18 10.44
CA THR A 36 8.85 1.87 11.57
C THR A 36 8.62 0.91 12.74
N ALA A 37 8.15 -0.31 12.48
CA ALA A 37 7.94 -1.34 13.50
C ALA A 37 9.23 -1.69 14.23
N ILE A 38 10.31 -1.92 13.50
CA ILE A 38 11.64 -2.22 14.06
C ILE A 38 12.13 -1.04 14.92
N TYR A 39 11.99 0.18 14.40
CA TYR A 39 12.39 1.36 15.15
C TYR A 39 11.60 1.51 16.46
N LEU A 40 10.28 1.35 16.41
CA LEU A 40 9.41 1.48 17.59
C LEU A 40 9.65 0.37 18.62
N SER A 41 9.88 -0.87 18.17
CA SER A 41 10.10 -2.01 19.06
C SER A 41 11.48 -1.98 19.71
N GLU A 42 12.55 -1.66 18.96
CA GLU A 42 13.92 -1.89 19.39
C GLU A 42 14.66 -0.61 19.81
N TYR A 43 14.32 0.55 19.24
CA TYR A 43 15.13 1.76 19.38
C TYR A 43 14.39 2.92 20.03
N ALA A 44 13.06 2.98 19.88
CA ALA A 44 12.28 4.12 20.34
C ALA A 44 12.14 4.17 21.87
N HIS A 45 12.16 5.41 22.41
CA HIS A 45 11.89 5.60 23.82
C HIS A 45 10.40 5.29 24.13
N PRO A 46 10.07 4.68 25.30
CA PRO A 46 8.69 4.33 25.66
C PRO A 46 7.66 5.45 25.51
N ARG A 47 8.04 6.70 25.77
CA ARG A 47 7.17 7.87 25.60
C ARG A 47 6.82 8.11 24.14
N LEU A 48 7.74 7.88 23.21
CA LEU A 48 7.51 8.02 21.78
C LEU A 48 6.53 6.94 21.30
N VAL A 49 6.74 5.71 21.72
CA VAL A 49 5.85 4.58 21.38
C VAL A 49 4.43 4.84 21.88
N ALA A 50 4.28 5.34 23.11
CA ALA A 50 2.98 5.66 23.71
C ALA A 50 2.19 6.73 22.92
N ILE A 51 2.85 7.53 22.09
CA ILE A 51 2.21 8.54 21.24
C ILE A 51 2.02 8.00 19.82
N VAL A 52 3.07 7.43 19.23
CA VAL A 52 3.07 7.02 17.82
C VAL A 52 2.13 5.85 17.57
N LYS A 53 2.10 4.85 18.47
CA LYS A 53 1.24 3.66 18.28
C LYS A 53 -0.24 4.01 18.22
N PRO A 54 -0.84 4.74 19.18
CA PRO A 54 -2.23 5.20 19.05
C PRO A 54 -2.47 6.07 17.81
N THR A 55 -1.50 6.88 17.40
CA THR A 55 -1.60 7.70 16.18
C THR A 55 -1.70 6.82 14.92
N LEU A 56 -0.89 5.76 14.82
CA LEU A 56 -0.98 4.80 13.72
C LEU A 56 -2.34 4.08 13.69
N GLU A 57 -2.88 3.71 14.86
CA GLU A 57 -4.19 3.07 14.98
C GLU A 57 -5.33 4.00 14.54
N ILE A 58 -5.27 5.30 14.92
CA ILE A 58 -6.23 6.30 14.47
C ILE A 58 -6.14 6.49 12.95
N LEU A 59 -4.93 6.60 12.39
CA LEU A 59 -4.72 6.72 10.94
C LEU A 59 -5.28 5.49 10.19
N ALA A 60 -5.09 4.28 10.71
CA ALA A 60 -5.66 3.07 10.13
C ALA A 60 -7.20 3.06 10.12
N GLY A 61 -7.84 3.82 11.01
CA GLY A 61 -9.30 3.97 11.14
C GLY A 61 -9.91 5.08 10.28
N ILE A 62 -9.13 5.91 9.59
CA ILE A 62 -9.67 6.96 8.73
C ILE A 62 -10.43 6.34 7.55
N PRO A 63 -11.65 6.85 7.20
CA PRO A 63 -12.40 6.38 6.04
C PRO A 63 -11.58 6.50 4.75
N SER A 64 -11.55 5.44 3.94
CA SER A 64 -10.72 5.36 2.73
C SER A 64 -11.08 6.43 1.68
N VAL A 65 -12.32 6.89 1.67
CA VAL A 65 -12.77 7.98 0.80
C VAL A 65 -12.00 9.28 1.04
N VAL A 66 -11.60 9.55 2.28
CA VAL A 66 -10.80 10.74 2.64
C VAL A 66 -9.41 10.64 2.01
N TYR A 67 -8.78 9.46 2.08
CA TYR A 67 -7.51 9.20 1.42
C TYR A 67 -7.62 9.37 -0.10
N GLY A 68 -8.69 8.85 -0.73
CA GLY A 68 -8.94 8.99 -2.16
C GLY A 68 -9.10 10.45 -2.59
N PHE A 69 -9.82 11.25 -1.81
CA PHE A 69 -9.99 12.68 -2.08
C PHE A 69 -8.68 13.46 -1.92
N PHE A 70 -7.91 13.14 -0.88
CA PHE A 70 -6.58 13.70 -0.69
C PHE A 70 -5.63 13.34 -1.83
N ALA A 71 -5.72 12.10 -2.31
CA ALA A 71 -5.00 11.63 -3.50
C ALA A 71 -5.29 12.48 -4.72
N PHE A 72 -6.57 12.68 -5.00
CA PHE A 72 -7.01 13.42 -6.18
C PHE A 72 -6.53 14.88 -6.16
N ILE A 73 -6.60 15.55 -4.99
CA ILE A 73 -6.30 17.00 -4.90
C ILE A 73 -4.80 17.27 -4.75
N TYR A 74 -4.08 16.45 -3.98
CA TYR A 74 -2.70 16.77 -3.61
C TYR A 74 -1.66 15.85 -4.26
N ILE A 75 -1.87 14.54 -4.26
CA ILE A 75 -0.89 13.60 -4.78
C ILE A 75 -0.96 13.53 -6.30
N GLY A 76 -2.15 13.52 -6.87
CA GLY A 76 -2.36 13.44 -8.32
C GLY A 76 -1.61 14.51 -9.11
N PRO A 77 -1.72 15.81 -8.77
CA PRO A 77 -0.95 16.87 -9.45
C PRO A 77 0.57 16.66 -9.38
N LEU A 78 1.11 16.19 -8.24
CA LEU A 78 2.55 15.88 -8.10
C LEU A 78 2.96 14.70 -9.00
N VAL A 79 2.12 13.67 -9.10
CA VAL A 79 2.37 12.53 -9.99
C VAL A 79 2.29 12.95 -11.47
N VAL A 80 1.39 13.89 -11.81
CA VAL A 80 1.30 14.46 -13.17
C VAL A 80 2.59 15.20 -13.52
N GLU A 81 3.10 16.04 -12.64
CA GLU A 81 4.35 16.77 -12.88
C GLU A 81 5.54 15.82 -13.16
N LEU A 82 5.64 14.73 -12.38
CA LEU A 82 6.63 13.67 -12.64
C LEU A 82 6.39 12.96 -13.98
N GLY A 83 5.13 12.71 -14.31
CA GLY A 83 4.73 12.08 -15.56
C GLY A 83 4.99 12.96 -16.79
N GLU A 84 4.80 14.28 -16.67
CA GLU A 84 5.12 15.24 -17.74
C GLU A 84 6.62 15.22 -18.05
N TYR A 85 7.46 15.11 -17.02
CA TYR A 85 8.90 14.94 -17.23
C TYR A 85 9.22 13.64 -17.97
N ALA A 86 8.57 12.53 -17.62
CA ALA A 86 8.72 11.25 -18.30
C ALA A 86 8.22 11.30 -19.75
N PHE A 87 7.10 11.99 -20.00
CA PHE A 87 6.53 12.19 -21.33
C PHE A 87 7.47 13.07 -22.21
N ALA A 88 8.00 14.15 -21.68
CA ALA A 88 8.91 15.04 -22.38
C ALA A 88 10.22 14.33 -22.78
N ASN A 89 10.65 13.32 -22.01
CA ASN A 89 11.85 12.51 -22.31
C ASN A 89 11.51 11.26 -23.20
N GLY A 90 10.25 11.09 -23.61
CA GLY A 90 9.85 9.97 -24.46
C GLY A 90 9.83 8.61 -23.75
N TRP A 91 9.72 8.58 -22.43
CA TRP A 91 9.63 7.34 -21.65
C TRP A 91 8.21 6.76 -21.60
N ILE A 92 7.21 7.59 -21.84
CA ILE A 92 5.81 7.21 -21.94
C ILE A 92 5.20 7.83 -23.20
N ASP A 93 4.26 7.12 -23.83
CA ASP A 93 3.65 7.48 -25.12
C ASP A 93 2.42 8.39 -24.97
N GLU A 94 1.82 8.44 -23.78
CA GLU A 94 0.61 9.20 -23.51
C GLU A 94 0.83 10.21 -22.39
N PRO A 95 0.19 11.40 -22.46
CA PRO A 95 0.31 12.40 -21.42
C PRO A 95 -0.28 11.88 -20.09
N PRO A 96 0.34 12.23 -18.94
CA PRO A 96 -0.11 11.77 -17.63
C PRO A 96 -1.46 12.41 -17.25
N ASN A 97 -2.24 11.67 -16.46
CA ASN A 97 -3.51 12.15 -15.92
C ASN A 97 -3.45 12.14 -14.37
N VAL A 98 -4.25 12.99 -13.74
CA VAL A 98 -4.38 13.05 -12.26
C VAL A 98 -4.86 11.71 -11.69
N MET A 99 -5.82 11.08 -12.36
CA MET A 99 -6.25 9.72 -12.02
C MET A 99 -5.36 8.72 -12.75
N ASN A 100 -4.58 7.97 -12.00
CA ASN A 100 -3.68 6.97 -12.57
C ASN A 100 -3.28 5.90 -11.53
N PRO A 101 -2.82 4.70 -11.94
CA PRO A 101 -2.41 3.62 -11.03
C PRO A 101 -1.29 3.99 -10.06
N ILE A 102 -0.35 4.90 -10.42
CA ILE A 102 0.72 5.34 -9.52
C ILE A 102 0.13 6.13 -8.36
N ASN A 103 -0.80 7.06 -8.64
CA ASN A 103 -1.51 7.80 -7.60
C ASN A 103 -2.26 6.83 -6.66
N GLY A 104 -2.97 5.85 -7.24
CA GLY A 104 -3.62 4.79 -6.48
C GLY A 104 -2.65 3.99 -5.60
N ALA A 105 -1.50 3.59 -6.14
CA ALA A 105 -0.47 2.85 -5.41
C ALA A 105 0.10 3.64 -4.22
N ILE A 106 0.38 4.92 -4.40
CA ILE A 106 0.87 5.80 -3.33
C ILE A 106 -0.16 5.92 -2.21
N VAL A 107 -1.42 6.20 -2.56
CA VAL A 107 -2.49 6.39 -1.58
C VAL A 107 -2.82 5.14 -0.82
N VAL A 108 -2.97 4.02 -1.51
CA VAL A 108 -3.20 2.73 -0.85
C VAL A 108 -2.00 2.36 0.00
N GLY A 109 -0.77 2.63 -0.47
CA GLY A 109 0.46 2.45 0.30
C GLY A 109 0.46 3.22 1.62
N VAL A 110 0.11 4.52 1.58
CA VAL A 110 -0.01 5.35 2.79
C VAL A 110 -1.09 4.82 3.73
N MET A 111 -2.22 4.36 3.18
CA MET A 111 -3.35 3.83 3.97
C MET A 111 -3.02 2.51 4.68
N ILE A 112 -2.25 1.60 4.04
CA ILE A 112 -1.89 0.30 4.64
C ILE A 112 -0.63 0.35 5.50
N LEU A 113 0.19 1.41 5.39
CA LEU A 113 1.43 1.59 6.15
C LEU A 113 1.22 1.50 7.67
N PRO A 114 0.24 2.21 8.28
CA PRO A 114 -0.03 2.11 9.71
C PRO A 114 -0.39 0.70 10.16
N LEU A 115 -1.11 -0.05 9.34
CA LEU A 115 -1.49 -1.44 9.62
C LEU A 115 -0.25 -2.34 9.69
N ILE A 116 0.64 -2.25 8.69
CA ILE A 116 1.90 -3.02 8.67
C ILE A 116 2.77 -2.63 9.87
N ALA A 117 2.92 -1.34 10.14
CA ALA A 117 3.75 -0.85 11.23
C ALA A 117 3.27 -1.33 12.60
N SER A 118 1.97 -1.18 12.90
CA SER A 118 1.40 -1.58 14.18
C SER A 118 1.48 -3.11 14.40
N MET A 119 1.04 -3.91 13.42
CA MET A 119 1.02 -5.35 13.55
C MET A 119 2.43 -5.97 13.57
N SER A 120 3.36 -5.43 12.79
CA SER A 120 4.76 -5.89 12.81
C SER A 120 5.46 -5.51 14.12
N GLU A 121 5.13 -4.35 14.71
CA GLU A 121 5.63 -3.94 16.02
C GLU A 121 5.11 -4.88 17.11
N ASP A 122 3.83 -5.25 17.09
CA ASP A 122 3.26 -6.23 18.01
C ASP A 122 3.95 -7.60 17.89
N ALA A 123 4.23 -8.05 16.66
CA ALA A 123 4.95 -9.30 16.41
C ALA A 123 6.39 -9.28 16.97
N LEU A 124 7.10 -8.17 16.82
CA LEU A 124 8.44 -7.97 17.37
C LEU A 124 8.43 -7.96 18.91
N ARG A 125 7.43 -7.32 19.51
CA ARG A 125 7.28 -7.27 20.98
C ARG A 125 6.85 -8.60 21.59
N ALA A 126 6.18 -9.46 20.84
CA ALA A 126 5.78 -10.79 21.29
C ALA A 126 6.99 -11.75 21.43
N VAL A 127 8.14 -11.41 20.86
CA VAL A 127 9.37 -12.22 21.00
C VAL A 127 9.86 -12.18 22.45
N PRO A 128 10.15 -13.35 23.08
CA PRO A 128 10.65 -13.41 24.46
C PRO A 128 11.95 -12.63 24.65
N ASN A 129 12.05 -11.91 25.77
CA ASN A 129 13.24 -11.11 26.09
C ASN A 129 14.51 -11.95 26.29
N GLU A 130 14.36 -13.19 26.69
CA GLU A 130 15.45 -14.16 26.88
C GLU A 130 16.28 -14.36 25.60
N LEU A 131 15.63 -14.29 24.41
CA LEU A 131 16.34 -14.38 23.14
C LEU A 131 17.21 -13.13 22.89
N ARG A 132 16.69 -11.96 23.25
CA ARG A 132 17.43 -10.70 23.13
C ARG A 132 18.61 -10.67 24.10
N GLU A 133 18.38 -10.99 25.38
CA GLU A 133 19.40 -11.00 26.43
C GLU A 133 20.47 -12.07 26.16
N GLY A 134 20.06 -13.26 25.72
CA GLY A 134 20.99 -14.32 25.34
C GLY A 134 21.92 -13.93 24.18
N SER A 135 21.40 -13.29 23.16
CA SER A 135 22.20 -12.79 22.03
C SER A 135 23.22 -11.73 22.48
N LEU A 136 22.79 -10.77 23.30
CA LEU A 136 23.69 -9.74 23.86
C LEU A 136 24.73 -10.33 24.78
N ALA A 137 24.39 -11.34 25.60
CA ALA A 137 25.35 -12.07 26.49
C ALA A 137 26.43 -12.80 25.71
N LEU A 138 26.12 -13.25 24.49
CA LEU A 138 27.12 -13.88 23.59
C LEU A 138 27.97 -12.83 22.85
N GLY A 139 27.82 -11.53 23.14
CA GLY A 139 28.63 -10.45 22.58
C GLY A 139 28.12 -9.87 21.27
N ALA A 140 26.89 -10.22 20.84
CA ALA A 140 26.29 -9.61 19.68
C ALA A 140 25.96 -8.12 19.92
N THR A 141 26.13 -7.29 18.91
CA THR A 141 25.69 -5.91 18.96
C THR A 141 24.16 -5.81 18.90
N LYS A 142 23.61 -4.67 19.34
CA LYS A 142 22.14 -4.42 19.29
C LYS A 142 21.60 -4.59 17.87
N ILE A 143 22.32 -4.12 16.86
CA ILE A 143 21.93 -4.26 15.45
C ILE A 143 21.92 -5.73 15.02
N GLU A 144 22.95 -6.49 15.34
CA GLU A 144 23.00 -7.92 15.02
C GLU A 144 21.89 -8.70 15.71
N THR A 145 21.62 -8.41 16.98
CA THR A 145 20.49 -8.98 17.71
C THR A 145 19.16 -8.69 17.01
N THR A 146 18.93 -7.43 16.60
CA THR A 146 17.69 -7.04 15.89
C THR A 146 17.53 -7.83 14.59
N PHE A 147 18.53 -7.82 13.71
CA PHE A 147 18.39 -8.40 12.36
C PHE A 147 18.51 -9.92 12.33
N ARG A 148 19.35 -10.52 13.19
CA ARG A 148 19.60 -11.97 13.17
C ARG A 148 18.74 -12.77 14.15
N VAL A 149 18.23 -12.15 15.20
CA VAL A 149 17.44 -12.84 16.23
C VAL A 149 16.00 -12.34 16.23
N MET A 150 15.77 -11.05 16.47
CA MET A 150 14.43 -10.51 16.68
C MET A 150 13.55 -10.59 15.43
N ILE A 151 14.07 -10.16 14.27
CA ILE A 151 13.32 -10.25 13.00
C ILE A 151 13.06 -11.71 12.62
N GLN A 152 14.03 -12.58 12.80
CA GLN A 152 13.86 -14.01 12.47
C GLN A 152 12.81 -14.67 13.37
N ALA A 153 12.82 -14.37 14.67
CA ALA A 153 11.85 -14.90 15.63
C ALA A 153 10.42 -14.37 15.38
N SER A 154 10.28 -13.12 14.91
CA SER A 154 8.99 -12.49 14.61
C SER A 154 8.54 -12.60 13.14
N LEU A 155 9.30 -13.30 12.29
CA LEU A 155 9.08 -13.33 10.85
C LEU A 155 7.68 -13.77 10.47
N SER A 156 7.10 -14.76 11.14
CA SER A 156 5.74 -15.24 10.89
C SER A 156 4.69 -14.14 11.11
N GLY A 157 4.85 -13.33 12.17
CA GLY A 157 3.95 -12.21 12.45
C GLY A 157 4.13 -11.05 11.47
N ILE A 158 5.37 -10.74 11.06
CA ILE A 158 5.65 -9.73 10.03
C ILE A 158 5.03 -10.15 8.69
N VAL A 159 5.20 -11.40 8.28
CA VAL A 159 4.60 -11.91 7.04
C VAL A 159 3.07 -11.89 7.12
N ALA A 160 2.48 -12.24 8.26
CA ALA A 160 1.03 -12.15 8.47
C ALA A 160 0.52 -10.71 8.33
N SER A 161 1.24 -9.72 8.86
CA SER A 161 0.88 -8.30 8.72
C SER A 161 0.90 -7.85 7.26
N ILE A 162 1.88 -8.30 6.46
CA ILE A 162 1.99 -8.00 5.03
C ILE A 162 0.84 -8.65 4.24
N ILE A 163 0.49 -9.90 4.55
CA ILE A 163 -0.63 -10.60 3.88
C ILE A 163 -1.96 -9.89 4.17
N LEU A 164 -2.19 -9.46 5.41
CA LEU A 164 -3.39 -8.71 5.79
C LEU A 164 -3.44 -7.34 5.07
N ALA A 165 -2.30 -6.65 4.99
CA ALA A 165 -2.19 -5.39 4.26
C ALA A 165 -2.43 -5.58 2.76
N LEU A 166 -1.90 -6.66 2.15
CA LEU A 166 -2.18 -7.02 0.76
C LEU A 166 -3.68 -7.28 0.53
N SER A 167 -4.32 -8.04 1.41
CA SER A 167 -5.76 -8.31 1.34
C SER A 167 -6.57 -7.01 1.37
N ARG A 168 -6.19 -6.06 2.23
CA ARG A 168 -6.80 -4.73 2.31
C ARG A 168 -6.55 -3.91 1.04
N ALA A 169 -5.34 -3.92 0.50
CA ALA A 169 -4.98 -3.20 -0.73
C ALA A 169 -5.77 -3.71 -1.95
N VAL A 170 -5.89 -5.03 -2.11
CA VAL A 170 -6.68 -5.66 -3.19
C VAL A 170 -8.18 -5.40 -3.03
N GLY A 171 -8.67 -5.38 -1.80
CA GLY A 171 -10.08 -5.13 -1.48
C GLY A 171 -10.50 -3.66 -1.49
N GLU A 172 -9.56 -2.71 -1.66
CA GLU A 172 -9.89 -1.30 -1.60
C GLU A 172 -10.71 -0.85 -2.81
N THR A 173 -11.80 -0.13 -2.53
CA THR A 173 -12.77 0.28 -3.55
C THR A 173 -12.81 1.80 -3.71
N MET A 174 -13.09 2.53 -2.61
CA MET A 174 -13.43 3.95 -2.67
C MET A 174 -12.21 4.84 -2.93
N ALA A 175 -11.09 4.61 -2.22
CA ALA A 175 -9.88 5.38 -2.43
C ALA A 175 -9.34 5.16 -3.85
N VAL A 176 -9.39 3.92 -4.35
CA VAL A 176 -8.89 3.57 -5.68
C VAL A 176 -9.76 4.14 -6.79
N THR A 177 -11.09 4.16 -6.63
CA THR A 177 -12.01 4.77 -7.61
C THR A 177 -11.67 6.26 -7.82
N LEU A 178 -11.36 7.00 -6.75
CA LEU A 178 -11.01 8.41 -6.82
C LEU A 178 -9.58 8.65 -7.31
N ALA A 179 -8.65 7.77 -6.96
CA ALA A 179 -7.23 7.96 -7.27
C ALA A 179 -6.81 7.41 -8.63
N VAL A 180 -7.42 6.30 -9.10
CA VAL A 180 -7.05 5.60 -10.34
C VAL A 180 -8.01 5.90 -11.48
N GLY A 181 -9.30 6.07 -11.17
CA GLY A 181 -10.35 6.34 -12.15
C GLY A 181 -11.31 5.17 -12.35
N THR A 182 -12.15 5.30 -13.40
CA THR A 182 -13.27 4.40 -13.69
C THR A 182 -13.26 3.90 -15.14
N ILE A 183 -12.15 4.01 -15.84
CA ILE A 183 -12.05 3.64 -17.27
C ILE A 183 -11.32 2.29 -17.38
N ALA A 184 -11.99 1.27 -17.89
CA ALA A 184 -11.40 -0.03 -18.14
C ALA A 184 -10.57 -0.02 -19.43
N VAL A 185 -9.30 0.36 -19.34
CA VAL A 185 -8.34 0.35 -20.45
C VAL A 185 -7.26 -0.69 -20.17
N PHE A 186 -6.92 -1.49 -21.21
CA PHE A 186 -5.77 -2.39 -21.12
C PHE A 186 -4.50 -1.63 -21.51
N THR A 187 -3.77 -1.13 -20.52
CA THR A 187 -2.51 -0.43 -20.73
C THR A 187 -1.48 -0.85 -19.68
N SER A 188 -0.24 -0.92 -20.07
CA SER A 188 0.89 -1.05 -19.16
C SER A 188 1.38 0.31 -18.66
N ASN A 189 0.89 1.41 -19.23
CA ASN A 189 1.22 2.75 -18.82
C ASN A 189 0.50 3.10 -17.52
N MET A 190 1.26 3.29 -16.44
CA MET A 190 0.75 3.56 -15.10
C MET A 190 0.36 5.05 -14.88
N PHE A 191 0.52 5.92 -15.89
CA PHE A 191 0.19 7.35 -15.82
C PHE A 191 -1.16 7.72 -16.44
N VAL A 192 -1.87 6.75 -17.02
CA VAL A 192 -3.18 6.96 -17.62
C VAL A 192 -4.29 6.39 -16.73
N PRO A 193 -5.53 6.93 -16.82
CA PRO A 193 -6.65 6.44 -16.03
C PRO A 193 -6.92 4.97 -16.31
N ALA A 194 -7.18 4.22 -15.24
CA ALA A 194 -7.51 2.81 -15.31
C ALA A 194 -8.63 2.50 -14.31
N GLN A 195 -9.06 1.23 -14.22
CA GLN A 195 -10.09 0.80 -13.29
C GLN A 195 -9.67 -0.49 -12.61
N THR A 196 -9.87 -0.59 -11.29
CA THR A 196 -9.66 -1.84 -10.56
C THR A 196 -10.91 -2.71 -10.57
N MET A 197 -10.73 -4.00 -10.29
CA MET A 197 -11.82 -4.97 -10.23
C MET A 197 -12.85 -4.63 -9.16
N THR A 198 -12.41 -4.21 -7.98
CA THR A 198 -13.28 -3.82 -6.86
C THR A 198 -14.08 -2.56 -7.16
N ALA A 199 -13.46 -1.54 -7.79
CA ALA A 199 -14.15 -0.34 -8.24
C ALA A 199 -15.20 -0.66 -9.31
N TYR A 200 -14.91 -1.53 -10.26
CA TYR A 200 -15.83 -1.97 -11.29
C TYR A 200 -17.05 -2.69 -10.69
N LEU A 201 -16.83 -3.66 -9.81
CA LEU A 201 -17.92 -4.40 -9.14
C LEU A 201 -18.83 -3.48 -8.31
N SER A 202 -18.26 -2.49 -7.62
CA SER A 202 -19.03 -1.50 -6.85
C SER A 202 -19.91 -0.66 -7.75
N LEU A 203 -19.40 -0.21 -8.90
CA LEU A 203 -20.16 0.62 -9.86
C LEU A 203 -21.31 -0.14 -10.51
N ILE A 204 -21.15 -1.43 -10.83
CA ILE A 204 -22.23 -2.26 -11.38
C ILE A 204 -23.42 -2.32 -10.40
N HIS A 205 -23.18 -2.59 -9.13
CA HIS A 205 -24.24 -2.67 -8.13
C HIS A 205 -24.96 -1.32 -7.88
N ILE A 206 -24.30 -0.20 -8.12
CA ILE A 206 -24.92 1.13 -7.97
C ILE A 206 -25.72 1.50 -9.23
N SER A 207 -25.33 1.01 -10.40
CA SER A 207 -25.94 1.38 -11.68
C SER A 207 -27.05 0.43 -12.16
N GLU A 208 -27.26 -0.72 -11.52
CA GLU A 208 -28.39 -1.59 -11.84
C GLU A 208 -29.69 -0.97 -11.28
N PRO A 209 -30.65 -0.55 -12.14
CA PRO A 209 -31.97 -0.15 -11.66
C PRO A 209 -32.70 -1.40 -11.13
N THR A 210 -33.10 -1.37 -9.86
CA THR A 210 -34.00 -2.34 -9.24
C THR A 210 -35.37 -2.31 -9.93
#